data_20d8630f726dbbc5731a21400f73d914
#
_entry.id   20d8630f726dbbc5731a21400f73d914
#
_cell.length_a   1.000
_cell.length_b   1.000
_cell.length_c   1.000
_cell.angle_alpha   90.00
_cell.angle_beta   90.00
_cell.angle_gamma   90.00
#
_symmetry.space_group_name_H-M   'P 1'
#
loop_
_entity.id
_entity.type
_entity.pdbx_description
1 polymer ?
#
loop_
_entity_poly.entity_id
_entity_poly.type
_entity_poly.pdbx_seq_one_letter_code
_entity_poly.pdbx_strand_id
1 'polypeptide(L)'
;MTTYNIILKETKIPSYYEDAIKEYKKRLGKYCNLQITQINDSNNIENLLHGYYVIEVRTKGTTLDSVELSEKLQSLATAGHPKVAFLINMKALNPEESIRLTSIDLSDELSLVAMLEQIYRSYRILNGEPYHK
;
A
#
# COMPACT_ATOMS: atom_id res chain seq x y z
N MET A 1 -9.49 13.49 -2.01
CA MET A 1 -9.12 12.05 -2.16
C MET A 1 -7.85 11.74 -1.40
N THR A 2 -7.80 10.59 -0.77
CA THR A 2 -6.57 10.11 -0.13
C THR A 2 -5.53 9.79 -1.20
N THR A 3 -4.28 10.14 -0.93
CA THR A 3 -3.13 9.76 -1.75
C THR A 3 -2.41 8.61 -1.08
N TYR A 4 -2.24 7.51 -1.79
CA TYR A 4 -1.42 6.39 -1.36
C TYR A 4 -0.16 6.35 -2.20
N ASN A 5 0.98 6.24 -1.54
CA ASN A 5 2.26 6.03 -2.22
C ASN A 5 2.82 4.69 -1.76
N ILE A 6 2.93 3.73 -2.67
CA ILE A 6 3.55 2.44 -2.37
C ILE A 6 5.00 2.53 -2.79
N ILE A 7 5.89 2.38 -1.84
CA ILE A 7 7.33 2.57 -2.02
C ILE A 7 8.04 1.24 -1.87
N LEU A 8 8.85 0.89 -2.86
CA LEU A 8 9.64 -0.33 -2.85
C LEU A 8 11.02 -0.06 -3.42
N LYS A 9 11.95 -0.98 -3.17
CA LYS A 9 13.28 -0.88 -3.75
C LYS A 9 13.21 -1.07 -5.25
N GLU A 10 14.09 -0.40 -5.97
CA GLU A 10 14.22 -0.52 -7.41
C GLU A 10 14.40 -1.99 -7.79
N THR A 11 13.50 -2.49 -8.63
CA THR A 11 13.49 -3.87 -9.09
C THR A 11 12.90 -3.92 -10.49
N LYS A 12 13.29 -4.95 -11.24
CA LYS A 12 12.68 -5.20 -12.54
C LYS A 12 11.35 -5.91 -12.34
N ILE A 13 10.28 -5.26 -12.75
CA ILE A 13 8.93 -5.82 -12.63
C ILE A 13 8.64 -6.63 -13.89
N PRO A 14 8.41 -7.96 -13.77
CA PRO A 14 8.05 -8.78 -14.91
C PRO A 14 6.78 -8.28 -15.60
N SER A 15 6.70 -8.44 -16.92
CA SER A 15 5.58 -7.93 -17.72
C SER A 15 4.22 -8.46 -17.26
N TYR A 16 4.17 -9.69 -16.78
CA TYR A 16 2.91 -10.25 -16.29
C TYR A 16 2.40 -9.55 -15.02
N TYR A 17 3.28 -8.96 -14.21
CA TYR A 17 2.87 -8.12 -13.08
C TYR A 17 2.48 -6.71 -13.53
N GLU A 18 3.12 -6.20 -14.59
CA GLU A 18 2.81 -4.85 -15.11
C GLU A 18 1.35 -4.71 -15.52
N ASP A 19 0.80 -5.74 -16.16
CA ASP A 19 -0.61 -5.72 -16.57
C ASP A 19 -1.55 -5.66 -15.35
N ALA A 20 -1.24 -6.42 -14.31
CA ALA A 20 -2.01 -6.38 -13.06
C ALA A 20 -1.93 -5.01 -12.38
N ILE A 21 -0.73 -4.42 -12.34
CA ILE A 21 -0.51 -3.10 -11.76
C ILE A 21 -1.34 -2.04 -12.50
N LYS A 22 -1.30 -2.05 -13.82
CA LYS A 22 -2.07 -1.11 -14.66
C LYS A 22 -3.56 -1.24 -14.40
N GLU A 23 -4.07 -2.47 -14.31
CA GLU A 23 -5.49 -2.71 -14.09
C GLU A 23 -5.94 -2.19 -12.73
N TYR A 24 -5.19 -2.45 -11.65
CA TYR A 24 -5.55 -1.94 -10.33
C TYR A 24 -5.42 -0.43 -10.24
N LYS A 25 -4.40 0.16 -10.85
CA LYS A 25 -4.27 1.63 -10.90
C LYS A 25 -5.48 2.25 -11.56
N LYS A 26 -5.93 1.68 -12.68
CA LYS A 26 -7.12 2.15 -13.38
C LYS A 26 -8.37 2.05 -12.49
N ARG A 27 -8.58 0.91 -11.86
CA ARG A 27 -9.74 0.68 -10.99
C ARG A 27 -9.73 1.59 -9.77
N LEU A 28 -8.55 1.85 -9.20
CA LEU A 28 -8.40 2.70 -8.03
C LEU A 28 -8.57 4.19 -8.32
N GLY A 29 -8.43 4.59 -9.58
CA GLY A 29 -8.44 6.02 -9.95
C GLY A 29 -9.70 6.78 -9.55
N LYS A 30 -10.84 6.11 -9.42
CA LYS A 30 -12.09 6.74 -8.98
C LYS A 30 -12.20 6.85 -7.44
N TYR A 31 -11.35 6.15 -6.70
CA TYR A 31 -11.40 6.13 -5.24
C TYR A 31 -10.30 6.94 -4.57
N CYS A 32 -9.13 6.96 -5.16
CA CYS A 32 -7.95 7.56 -4.53
C CYS A 32 -6.91 7.97 -5.58
N ASN A 33 -5.90 8.72 -5.12
CA ASN A 33 -4.71 9.01 -5.91
C ASN A 33 -3.65 7.96 -5.56
N LEU A 34 -3.22 7.19 -6.53
CA LEU A 34 -2.24 6.13 -6.32
C LEU A 34 -0.92 6.49 -6.98
N GLN A 35 0.15 6.38 -6.21
CA GLN A 35 1.51 6.53 -6.67
C GLN A 35 2.30 5.27 -6.33
N ILE A 36 3.22 4.89 -7.21
CA ILE A 36 4.15 3.79 -6.98
C ILE A 36 5.54 4.36 -7.20
N THR A 37 6.38 4.27 -6.18
CA THR A 37 7.73 4.85 -6.21
C THR A 37 8.75 3.75 -6.00
N GLN A 38 9.69 3.61 -6.92
CA GLN A 38 10.85 2.73 -6.76
C GLN A 38 12.04 3.58 -6.36
N ILE A 39 12.78 3.15 -5.35
CA ILE A 39 13.93 3.89 -4.83
C ILE A 39 15.18 3.03 -4.86
N ASN A 40 16.34 3.68 -4.92
CA ASN A 40 17.64 3.04 -4.81
C ASN A 40 18.38 3.58 -3.59
N ASP A 41 19.60 3.09 -3.36
CA ASP A 41 20.38 3.45 -2.18
C ASP A 41 20.77 4.94 -2.13
N SER A 42 20.74 5.64 -3.26
CA SER A 42 21.04 7.07 -3.32
C SER A 42 19.85 7.95 -2.88
N ASN A 43 18.66 7.39 -2.78
CA ASN A 43 17.47 8.14 -2.35
C ASN A 43 17.45 8.29 -0.83
N ASN A 44 17.05 9.47 -0.38
CA ASN A 44 16.78 9.70 1.03
C ASN A 44 15.29 9.41 1.28
N ILE A 45 15.01 8.23 1.85
CA ILE A 45 13.65 7.80 2.08
C ILE A 45 12.90 8.73 3.05
N GLU A 46 13.60 9.27 4.04
CA GLU A 46 12.95 10.13 5.03
C GLU A 46 12.42 11.42 4.39
N ASN A 47 13.11 11.96 3.38
CA ASN A 47 12.59 13.09 2.62
C ASN A 47 11.33 12.74 1.84
N LEU A 48 11.28 11.53 1.26
CA LEU A 48 10.10 11.07 0.53
C LEU A 48 8.89 10.88 1.45
N LEU A 49 9.13 10.54 2.70
CA LEU A 49 8.06 10.24 3.67
C LEU A 49 7.50 11.47 4.37
N HIS A 50 8.12 12.64 4.14
CA HIS A 50 7.67 13.86 4.78
C HIS A 50 6.20 14.16 4.45
N GLY A 51 5.39 14.33 5.48
CA GLY A 51 3.96 14.59 5.33
C GLY A 51 3.08 13.36 5.12
N TYR A 52 3.66 12.16 5.12
CA TYR A 52 2.93 10.91 4.99
C TYR A 52 2.71 10.22 6.33
N TYR A 53 1.56 9.58 6.47
CA TYR A 53 1.35 8.57 7.50
C TYR A 53 2.03 7.29 7.00
N VAL A 54 3.03 6.80 7.71
CA VAL A 54 3.92 5.74 7.22
C VAL A 54 3.54 4.39 7.81
N ILE A 55 3.25 3.44 6.93
CA ILE A 55 2.95 2.05 7.30
C ILE A 55 3.97 1.14 6.63
N GLU A 56 4.74 0.43 7.44
CA GLU A 56 5.65 -0.61 6.92
C GLU A 56 4.85 -1.87 6.62
N VAL A 57 5.13 -2.50 5.49
CA VAL A 57 4.52 -3.77 5.08
C VAL A 57 5.59 -4.85 5.18
N ARG A 58 5.51 -5.68 6.22
CA ARG A 58 6.56 -6.64 6.57
C ARG A 58 5.93 -7.91 7.14
N THR A 59 6.64 -9.05 7.03
CA THR A 59 6.16 -10.33 7.58
C THR A 59 6.07 -10.34 9.11
N LYS A 60 6.78 -9.44 9.78
CA LYS A 60 6.74 -9.29 11.24
C LYS A 60 5.79 -8.19 11.72
N GLY A 61 5.00 -7.63 10.82
CA GLY A 61 4.03 -6.61 11.19
C GLY A 61 2.78 -7.19 11.86
N THR A 62 1.88 -6.29 12.25
CA THR A 62 0.59 -6.67 12.85
C THR A 62 -0.29 -7.36 11.82
N THR A 63 -0.90 -8.47 12.20
CA THR A 63 -1.84 -9.19 11.35
C THR A 63 -3.14 -8.41 11.20
N LEU A 64 -3.54 -8.17 9.95
CA LEU A 64 -4.83 -7.58 9.62
C LEU A 64 -5.51 -8.46 8.58
N ASP A 65 -6.81 -8.67 8.71
CA ASP A 65 -7.59 -9.20 7.61
C ASP A 65 -8.05 -8.06 6.70
N SER A 66 -8.72 -8.40 5.60
CA SER A 66 -9.13 -7.39 4.60
C SER A 66 -10.15 -6.40 5.16
N VAL A 67 -11.04 -6.86 6.04
CA VAL A 67 -12.03 -5.99 6.68
C VAL A 67 -11.36 -5.01 7.64
N GLU A 68 -10.42 -5.50 8.45
CA GLU A 68 -9.66 -4.65 9.36
C GLU A 68 -8.82 -3.62 8.61
N LEU A 69 -8.23 -3.99 7.47
CA LEU A 69 -7.50 -3.04 6.64
C LEU A 69 -8.44 -1.96 6.11
N SER A 70 -9.63 -2.33 5.63
CA SER A 70 -10.61 -1.34 5.14
C SER A 70 -11.02 -0.36 6.23
N GLU A 71 -11.23 -0.84 7.45
CA GLU A 71 -11.56 0.01 8.59
C GLU A 71 -10.41 0.95 8.94
N LYS A 72 -9.17 0.46 8.86
CA LYS A 72 -7.99 1.28 9.09
C LYS A 72 -7.87 2.41 8.07
N LEU A 73 -8.05 2.12 6.79
CA LEU A 73 -7.98 3.14 5.75
C LEU A 73 -9.07 4.19 5.93
N GLN A 74 -10.28 3.77 6.28
CA GLN A 74 -11.36 4.71 6.58
C GLN A 74 -11.04 5.57 7.80
N SER A 75 -10.52 4.97 8.85
CA SER A 75 -10.12 5.65 10.08
C SER A 75 -9.06 6.72 9.82
N LEU A 76 -8.07 6.42 9.00
CA LEU A 76 -7.01 7.37 8.63
C LEU A 76 -7.57 8.55 7.85
N ALA A 77 -8.47 8.30 6.90
CA ALA A 77 -9.12 9.36 6.14
C ALA A 77 -9.95 10.27 7.06
N THR A 78 -10.72 9.68 7.97
CA THR A 78 -11.55 10.41 8.93
C THR A 78 -10.70 11.22 9.89
N ALA A 79 -9.54 10.70 10.31
CA ALA A 79 -8.63 11.38 11.24
C ALA A 79 -7.81 12.51 10.57
N GLY A 80 -7.99 12.74 9.26
CA GLY A 80 -7.32 13.82 8.56
C GLY A 80 -5.92 13.49 8.08
N HIS A 81 -5.66 12.23 7.72
CA HIS A 81 -4.41 11.80 7.10
C HIS A 81 -4.61 11.62 5.59
N PRO A 82 -4.46 12.68 4.79
CA PRO A 82 -4.74 12.61 3.35
C PRO A 82 -3.65 11.90 2.55
N LYS A 83 -2.50 11.63 3.15
CA LYS A 83 -1.35 11.02 2.49
C LYS A 83 -0.85 9.85 3.31
N VAL A 84 -0.89 8.66 2.72
CA VAL A 84 -0.46 7.40 3.37
C VAL A 84 0.60 6.73 2.51
N ALA A 85 1.73 6.38 3.11
CA ALA A 85 2.80 5.66 2.44
C ALA A 85 2.86 4.22 2.95
N PHE A 86 2.94 3.27 2.02
CA PHE A 86 3.20 1.87 2.33
C PHE A 86 4.62 1.51 1.89
N LEU A 87 5.45 1.12 2.84
CA LEU A 87 6.84 0.72 2.57
C LEU A 87 6.93 -0.79 2.45
N ILE A 88 7.22 -1.28 1.26
CA ILE A 88 7.31 -2.72 0.99
C ILE A 88 8.69 -3.24 1.40
N ASN A 89 8.72 -4.07 2.44
CA ASN A 89 9.94 -4.72 2.94
C ASN A 89 11.09 -3.74 3.23
N MET A 90 10.73 -2.55 3.71
CA MET A 90 11.68 -1.48 4.04
C MET A 90 11.36 -0.92 5.41
N LYS A 91 12.35 -0.29 6.03
CA LYS A 91 12.21 0.35 7.34
C LYS A 91 12.28 1.86 7.21
N ALA A 92 11.44 2.54 7.98
CA ALA A 92 11.56 3.98 8.22
C ALA A 92 12.12 4.21 9.63
N LEU A 93 12.62 5.41 9.90
CA LEU A 93 13.08 5.76 11.24
C LEU A 93 11.93 5.79 12.25
N ASN A 94 10.80 6.37 11.86
CA ASN A 94 9.66 6.54 12.74
C ASN A 94 8.35 6.16 12.01
N PRO A 95 8.15 4.86 11.71
CA PRO A 95 6.88 4.45 11.10
C PRO A 95 5.75 4.55 12.12
N GLU A 96 4.57 4.93 11.68
CA GLU A 96 3.39 4.93 12.54
C GLU A 96 2.93 3.51 12.84
N GLU A 97 3.02 2.61 11.85
CA GLU A 97 2.56 1.23 11.99
C GLU A 97 3.39 0.28 11.15
N SER A 98 3.30 -1.00 11.49
CA SER A 98 3.80 -2.10 10.66
C SER A 98 2.67 -3.11 10.53
N ILE A 99 2.34 -3.48 9.30
CA ILE A 99 1.33 -4.49 9.00
C ILE A 99 1.95 -5.62 8.19
N ARG A 100 1.28 -6.76 8.14
CA ARG A 100 1.69 -7.86 7.25
C ARG A 100 0.55 -8.31 6.36
N LEU A 101 0.88 -8.59 5.12
CA LEU A 101 -0.07 -9.15 4.15
C LEU A 101 -0.23 -10.66 4.38
N THR A 102 0.87 -11.31 4.73
CA THR A 102 0.94 -12.75 4.95
C THR A 102 2.11 -13.07 5.86
N SER A 103 2.13 -14.26 6.43
CA SER A 103 3.22 -14.73 7.29
C SER A 103 4.42 -15.29 6.53
N ILE A 104 4.29 -15.50 5.21
CA ILE A 104 5.40 -15.95 4.37
C ILE A 104 6.00 -14.78 3.60
N ASP A 105 7.30 -14.86 3.32
CA ASP A 105 7.99 -13.83 2.55
C ASP A 105 7.53 -13.85 1.10
N LEU A 106 7.14 -12.68 0.60
CA LEU A 106 6.80 -12.46 -0.79
C LEU A 106 7.87 -11.58 -1.43
N SER A 107 8.06 -11.73 -2.74
CA SER A 107 8.89 -10.78 -3.49
C SER A 107 8.30 -9.37 -3.40
N ASP A 108 9.13 -8.35 -3.62
CA ASP A 108 8.66 -6.96 -3.57
C ASP A 108 7.58 -6.70 -4.62
N GLU A 109 7.74 -7.20 -5.84
CA GLU A 109 6.77 -7.01 -6.91
C GLU A 109 5.45 -7.72 -6.62
N LEU A 110 5.47 -8.91 -6.02
CA LEU A 110 4.23 -9.60 -5.63
C LEU A 110 3.56 -8.88 -4.47
N SER A 111 4.33 -8.39 -3.50
CA SER A 111 3.81 -7.59 -2.39
C SER A 111 3.14 -6.31 -2.88
N LEU A 112 3.73 -5.66 -3.91
CA LEU A 112 3.14 -4.49 -4.56
C LEU A 112 1.77 -4.83 -5.13
N VAL A 113 1.66 -5.88 -5.92
CA VAL A 113 0.38 -6.28 -6.53
C VAL A 113 -0.64 -6.66 -5.46
N ALA A 114 -0.22 -7.40 -4.44
CA ALA A 114 -1.09 -7.77 -3.32
C ALA A 114 -1.61 -6.54 -2.58
N MET A 115 -0.75 -5.53 -2.38
CA MET A 115 -1.13 -4.29 -1.72
C MET A 115 -2.17 -3.51 -2.54
N LEU A 116 -1.96 -3.40 -3.85
CA LEU A 116 -2.91 -2.77 -4.76
C LEU A 116 -4.28 -3.46 -4.70
N GLU A 117 -4.28 -4.79 -4.76
CA GLU A 117 -5.51 -5.58 -4.68
C GLU A 117 -6.22 -5.32 -3.35
N GLN A 118 -5.50 -5.28 -2.24
CA GLN A 118 -6.09 -5.06 -0.92
C GLN A 118 -6.63 -3.65 -0.73
N ILE A 119 -5.98 -2.63 -1.28
CA ILE A 119 -6.52 -1.27 -1.26
C ILE A 119 -7.83 -1.21 -2.08
N TYR A 120 -7.85 -1.83 -3.25
CA TYR A 120 -9.06 -1.91 -4.06
C TYR A 120 -10.19 -2.64 -3.33
N ARG A 121 -9.88 -3.79 -2.74
CA ARG A 121 -10.84 -4.57 -1.94
C ARG A 121 -11.40 -3.73 -0.78
N SER A 122 -10.55 -2.94 -0.13
CA SER A 122 -10.97 -2.06 0.96
C SER A 122 -12.04 -1.07 0.52
N TYR A 123 -11.87 -0.43 -0.64
CA TYR A 123 -12.87 0.51 -1.15
C TYR A 123 -14.16 -0.20 -1.55
N ARG A 124 -14.08 -1.41 -2.09
CA ARG A 124 -15.27 -2.21 -2.41
C ARG A 124 -16.04 -2.56 -1.13
N ILE A 125 -15.35 -2.94 -0.07
CA ILE A 125 -15.96 -3.21 1.24
C ILE A 125 -16.61 -1.93 1.79
N LEU A 126 -15.87 -0.82 1.82
CA LEU A 126 -16.35 0.44 2.41
C LEU A 126 -17.57 1.01 1.70
N ASN A 127 -17.67 0.80 0.40
CA ASN A 127 -18.80 1.28 -0.40
C ASN A 127 -19.93 0.26 -0.52
N GLY A 128 -19.83 -0.89 0.14
CA GLY A 128 -20.83 -1.94 0.07
C GLY A 128 -20.95 -2.58 -1.31
N GLU A 129 -19.89 -2.51 -2.11
CA GLU A 129 -19.89 -3.03 -3.47
C GLU A 129 -19.49 -4.51 -3.49
N PRO A 130 -20.06 -5.35 -4.38
CA PRO A 130 -19.74 -6.77 -4.41
C PRO A 130 -18.34 -7.04 -4.93
N TYR A 131 -17.48 -7.56 -4.09
CA TYR A 131 -16.12 -7.98 -4.42
C TYR A 131 -15.58 -8.93 -3.34
N HIS A 132 -15.63 -8.48 -2.07
CA HIS A 132 -15.18 -9.28 -0.93
C HIS A 132 -16.25 -10.28 -0.54
N LYS A 133 -15.84 -11.51 -0.30
CA LYS A 133 -16.75 -12.59 0.14
C LYS A 133 -16.53 -12.92 1.60
#